data_52ba478366f5b11f9239bff400f203a3
#
_entry.id   52ba478366f5b11f9239bff400f203a3
#
_cell.length_a   1.000
_cell.length_b   1.000
_cell.length_c   1.000
_cell.angle_alpha   90.00
_cell.angle_beta   90.00
_cell.angle_gamma   90.00
#
_symmetry.space_group_name_H-M   'P 1'
#
loop_
_entity.id
_entity.type
_entity.pdbx_description
1 polymer ?
#
loop_
_entity_poly.entity_id
_entity_poly.type
_entity_poly.pdbx_seq_one_letter_code
_entity_poly.pdbx_strand_id
1 'polypeptide(L)'
;MSRPIEFKTILLACLIISVGQLSMGLVFPSLPWIAKDFDISLDQAQLLVSVYLLGFGPSQFIYGPVSDALGRKKVLLAGLLIAMLGLLMIIFLSHTFTGMVAGRFLQGLGTGCCAVLARASTRDRFNGPELPVALSYIAMAASITPLVAPVIGGFINAHFGWTMVFISLLGYVLLAWTVIVFRFQETITQTSAMPSPKKMLLQYRDLLTSRYFMSFASIGWLNFSLMITTVSVMPFIMQNQIGMTSDQYAMWALIPAFGMICGTSICNRVRPIIGTKKMLLVTPILHVSSAAWLFFCPVEPLYLMLGQLLMILGNAIALPCAQAMVMQPYKKQAGAAAAMSGGGQMVVSSIVSMALVQLGLSQAWHLSLVIVVFATITLTNVLRGFATEQPSEQ
;
A
#
# COMPACT_ATOMS: atom_id res chain seq x y z
N MET A 1 21.90 -31.16 -6.90
CA MET A 1 20.51 -31.41 -6.41
C MET A 1 20.01 -30.15 -5.73
N SER A 2 19.06 -29.45 -6.31
CA SER A 2 18.42 -28.31 -5.70
C SER A 2 17.64 -28.78 -4.46
N ARG A 3 17.91 -28.19 -3.31
CA ARG A 3 17.08 -28.44 -2.11
C ARG A 3 15.63 -28.09 -2.44
N PRO A 4 14.63 -28.86 -2.01
CA PRO A 4 13.24 -28.49 -2.22
C PRO A 4 12.98 -27.14 -1.53
N ILE A 5 12.38 -26.21 -2.27
CA ILE A 5 12.04 -24.87 -1.76
C ILE A 5 11.25 -25.03 -0.47
N GLU A 6 11.71 -24.40 0.62
CA GLU A 6 11.03 -24.46 1.91
C GLU A 6 9.70 -23.66 1.87
N PHE A 7 8.67 -24.27 1.33
CA PHE A 7 7.33 -23.69 1.19
C PHE A 7 6.78 -23.11 2.51
N LYS A 8 7.14 -23.71 3.65
CA LYS A 8 6.74 -23.24 4.98
C LYS A 8 7.24 -21.81 5.26
N THR A 9 8.48 -21.52 4.88
CA THR A 9 9.07 -20.18 5.03
C THR A 9 8.40 -19.16 4.12
N ILE A 10 8.06 -19.54 2.88
CA ILE A 10 7.32 -18.68 1.95
C ILE A 10 5.92 -18.37 2.47
N LEU A 11 5.18 -19.38 2.96
CA LEU A 11 3.85 -19.19 3.54
C LEU A 11 3.87 -18.25 4.76
N LEU A 12 4.88 -18.37 5.62
CA LEU A 12 5.06 -17.45 6.75
C LEU A 12 5.30 -16.01 6.27
N ALA A 13 6.15 -15.82 5.26
CA ALA A 13 6.39 -14.50 4.69
C ALA A 13 5.14 -13.91 4.03
N CYS A 14 4.33 -14.74 3.35
CA CYS A 14 3.03 -14.35 2.78
C CYS A 14 2.03 -13.98 3.90
N LEU A 15 1.99 -14.72 5.00
CA LEU A 15 1.18 -14.40 6.17
C LEU A 15 1.60 -13.05 6.77
N ILE A 16 2.89 -12.82 6.93
CA ILE A 16 3.41 -11.56 7.49
C ILE A 16 3.02 -10.37 6.61
N ILE A 17 3.28 -10.44 5.30
CA ILE A 17 2.99 -9.31 4.40
C ILE A 17 1.48 -9.00 4.33
N SER A 18 0.62 -10.03 4.41
CA SER A 18 -0.83 -9.86 4.35
C SER A 18 -1.41 -9.13 5.55
N VAL A 19 -0.78 -9.18 6.73
CA VAL A 19 -1.25 -8.45 7.93
C VAL A 19 -1.35 -6.95 7.65
N GLY A 20 -0.31 -6.33 7.10
CA GLY A 20 -0.31 -4.90 6.76
C GLY A 20 -1.35 -4.54 5.70
N GLN A 21 -1.46 -5.39 4.67
CA GLN A 21 -2.39 -5.17 3.55
C GLN A 21 -3.86 -5.30 3.97
N LEU A 22 -4.20 -6.32 4.76
CA LEU A 22 -5.55 -6.52 5.31
C LEU A 22 -5.91 -5.38 6.26
N SER A 23 -4.99 -4.97 7.12
CA SER A 23 -5.19 -3.87 8.07
C SER A 23 -5.56 -2.55 7.38
N MET A 24 -5.07 -2.33 6.17
CA MET A 24 -5.44 -1.18 5.36
C MET A 24 -6.77 -1.41 4.62
N GLY A 25 -6.91 -2.55 3.94
CA GLY A 25 -7.95 -2.76 2.94
C GLY A 25 -9.34 -3.07 3.50
N LEU A 26 -9.43 -3.78 4.64
CA LEU A 26 -10.72 -4.19 5.22
C LEU A 26 -11.61 -3.01 5.64
N VAL A 27 -11.01 -1.88 5.96
CA VAL A 27 -11.72 -0.73 6.56
C VAL A 27 -12.44 0.12 5.52
N PHE A 28 -12.00 0.15 4.25
CA PHE A 28 -12.58 1.03 3.24
C PHE A 28 -14.10 0.94 3.08
N PRO A 29 -14.73 -0.25 2.98
CA PRO A 29 -16.18 -0.36 2.86
C PRO A 29 -16.95 0.11 4.10
N SER A 30 -16.28 0.19 5.25
CA SER A 30 -16.87 0.59 6.53
C SER A 30 -16.81 2.10 6.78
N LEU A 31 -16.01 2.85 6.01
CA LEU A 31 -15.85 4.30 6.23
C LEU A 31 -17.16 5.08 6.22
N PRO A 32 -18.11 4.86 5.28
CA PRO A 32 -19.39 5.57 5.30
C PRO A 32 -20.23 5.27 6.55
N TRP A 33 -20.18 4.03 7.06
CA TRP A 33 -20.89 3.62 8.27
C TRP A 33 -20.28 4.23 9.53
N ILE A 34 -18.95 4.26 9.63
CA ILE A 34 -18.23 4.94 10.70
C ILE A 34 -18.55 6.44 10.67
N ALA A 35 -18.55 7.06 9.49
CA ALA A 35 -18.91 8.47 9.34
C ALA A 35 -20.33 8.76 9.85
N LYS A 36 -21.29 7.89 9.54
CA LYS A 36 -22.67 8.00 9.99
C LYS A 36 -22.81 7.82 11.50
N ASP A 37 -22.14 6.83 12.09
CA ASP A 37 -22.27 6.52 13.53
C ASP A 37 -21.66 7.63 14.41
N PHE A 38 -20.62 8.30 13.93
CA PHE A 38 -19.96 9.40 14.63
C PHE A 38 -20.49 10.78 14.24
N ASP A 39 -21.44 10.85 13.30
CA ASP A 39 -21.94 12.11 12.71
C ASP A 39 -20.80 13.02 12.21
N ILE A 40 -19.87 12.44 11.49
CA ILE A 40 -18.69 13.11 10.94
C ILE A 40 -18.70 13.13 9.42
N SER A 41 -17.99 14.09 8.86
CA SER A 41 -17.84 14.24 7.41
C SER A 41 -16.89 13.22 6.78
N LEU A 42 -16.92 13.12 5.45
CA LEU A 42 -16.04 12.25 4.67
C LEU A 42 -14.55 12.54 4.93
N ASP A 43 -14.18 13.81 5.00
CA ASP A 43 -12.81 14.24 5.27
C ASP A 43 -12.32 13.82 6.66
N GLN A 44 -13.21 13.87 7.66
CA GLN A 44 -12.90 13.36 8.99
C GLN A 44 -12.75 11.83 8.98
N ALA A 45 -13.66 11.09 8.33
CA ALA A 45 -13.51 9.63 8.22
C ALA A 45 -12.23 9.21 7.49
N GLN A 46 -11.77 10.00 6.50
CA GLN A 46 -10.51 9.79 5.79
C GLN A 46 -9.28 9.83 6.72
N LEU A 47 -9.37 10.54 7.88
CA LEU A 47 -8.28 10.54 8.87
C LEU A 47 -7.92 9.11 9.31
N LEU A 48 -8.89 8.19 9.41
CA LEU A 48 -8.63 6.81 9.80
C LEU A 48 -7.69 6.09 8.84
N VAL A 49 -7.76 6.42 7.55
CA VAL A 49 -6.86 5.88 6.51
C VAL A 49 -5.52 6.61 6.56
N SER A 50 -5.56 7.94 6.55
CA SER A 50 -4.36 8.77 6.48
C SER A 50 -3.45 8.57 7.68
N VAL A 51 -4.00 8.53 8.88
CA VAL A 51 -3.24 8.32 10.12
C VAL A 51 -2.64 6.91 10.20
N TYR A 52 -3.35 5.89 9.70
CA TYR A 52 -2.78 4.56 9.56
C TYR A 52 -1.54 4.57 8.65
N LEU A 53 -1.63 5.22 7.48
CA LEU A 53 -0.51 5.35 6.55
C LEU A 53 0.66 6.16 7.13
N LEU A 54 0.37 7.21 7.92
CA LEU A 54 1.38 7.99 8.64
C LEU A 54 2.09 7.17 9.73
N GLY A 55 1.43 6.21 10.35
CA GLY A 55 2.09 5.25 11.24
C GLY A 55 2.91 4.22 10.45
N PHE A 56 2.30 3.66 9.42
CA PHE A 56 2.86 2.56 8.61
C PHE A 56 4.09 2.97 7.80
N GLY A 57 4.08 4.16 7.17
CA GLY A 57 5.16 4.63 6.30
C GLY A 57 6.47 4.87 7.04
N PRO A 58 6.52 5.81 8.00
CA PRO A 58 7.73 6.14 8.75
C PRO A 58 8.30 4.96 9.54
N SER A 59 7.47 4.06 10.03
CA SER A 59 7.92 2.88 10.77
C SER A 59 8.81 1.95 9.93
N GLN A 60 8.60 1.90 8.62
CA GLN A 60 9.42 1.09 7.71
C GLN A 60 10.89 1.54 7.69
N PHE A 61 11.17 2.84 7.86
CA PHE A 61 12.54 3.34 7.94
C PHE A 61 13.30 2.84 9.17
N ILE A 62 12.56 2.53 10.23
CA ILE A 62 13.11 2.14 11.54
C ILE A 62 13.21 0.62 11.63
N TYR A 63 12.19 -0.12 11.20
CA TYR A 63 12.12 -1.57 11.41
C TYR A 63 13.22 -2.36 10.69
N GLY A 64 13.69 -1.91 9.52
CA GLY A 64 14.80 -2.53 8.82
C GLY A 64 16.06 -2.59 9.70
N PRO A 65 16.69 -1.44 9.97
CA PRO A 65 17.90 -1.36 10.79
C PRO A 65 17.75 -1.93 12.20
N VAL A 66 16.60 -1.70 12.86
CA VAL A 66 16.36 -2.25 14.20
C VAL A 66 16.33 -3.78 14.18
N SER A 67 15.73 -4.37 13.13
CA SER A 67 15.69 -5.82 13.00
C SER A 67 17.04 -6.44 12.62
N ASP A 68 17.91 -5.70 11.94
CA ASP A 68 19.29 -6.11 11.65
C ASP A 68 20.12 -6.17 12.95
N ALA A 69 19.80 -5.32 13.91
CA ALA A 69 20.53 -5.25 15.19
C ALA A 69 19.96 -6.18 16.27
N LEU A 70 18.63 -6.31 16.38
CA LEU A 70 17.96 -7.03 17.47
C LEU A 70 17.44 -8.43 17.08
N GLY A 71 17.47 -8.75 15.79
CA GLY A 71 16.88 -9.98 15.23
C GLY A 71 15.49 -9.76 14.65
N ARG A 72 15.20 -10.48 13.54
CA ARG A 72 13.93 -10.36 12.78
C ARG A 72 12.72 -10.75 13.63
N LYS A 73 12.81 -11.89 14.31
CA LYS A 73 11.70 -12.45 15.11
C LYS A 73 11.25 -11.51 16.22
N LYS A 74 12.20 -11.00 17.00
CA LYS A 74 11.91 -10.13 18.15
C LYS A 74 11.20 -8.85 17.70
N VAL A 75 11.72 -8.21 16.66
CA VAL A 75 11.18 -6.95 16.15
C VAL A 75 9.81 -7.15 15.50
N LEU A 76 9.62 -8.25 14.78
CA LEU A 76 8.33 -8.60 14.20
C LEU A 76 7.25 -8.82 15.26
N LEU A 77 7.57 -9.59 16.32
CA LEU A 77 6.65 -9.83 17.42
C LEU A 77 6.31 -8.56 18.19
N ALA A 78 7.29 -7.69 18.44
CA ALA A 78 7.08 -6.38 19.07
C ALA A 78 6.19 -5.47 18.22
N GLY A 79 6.43 -5.40 16.89
CA GLY A 79 5.60 -4.62 15.98
C GLY A 79 4.15 -5.10 15.95
N LEU A 80 3.93 -6.41 15.89
CA LEU A 80 2.57 -6.97 15.93
C LEU A 80 1.87 -6.75 17.28
N LEU A 81 2.60 -6.75 18.40
CA LEU A 81 2.04 -6.35 19.71
C LEU A 81 1.58 -4.89 19.69
N ILE A 82 2.37 -3.98 19.13
CA ILE A 82 1.98 -2.56 18.96
C ILE A 82 0.71 -2.46 18.09
N ALA A 83 0.63 -3.25 17.01
CA ALA A 83 -0.56 -3.28 16.16
C ALA A 83 -1.81 -3.79 16.90
N MET A 84 -1.67 -4.84 17.73
CA MET A 84 -2.75 -5.35 18.57
C MET A 84 -3.21 -4.33 19.60
N LEU A 85 -2.28 -3.62 20.24
CA LEU A 85 -2.62 -2.52 21.17
C LEU A 85 -3.43 -1.43 20.46
N GLY A 86 -3.04 -1.05 19.23
CA GLY A 86 -3.80 -0.11 18.41
C GLY A 86 -5.22 -0.60 18.10
N LEU A 87 -5.38 -1.88 17.76
CA LEU A 87 -6.69 -2.50 17.52
C LEU A 87 -7.55 -2.58 18.79
N LEU A 88 -6.95 -2.91 19.93
CA LEU A 88 -7.64 -2.87 21.21
C LEU A 88 -8.11 -1.44 21.55
N MET A 89 -7.28 -0.44 21.32
CA MET A 89 -7.71 0.96 21.48
C MET A 89 -8.92 1.29 20.61
N ILE A 90 -8.92 0.90 19.32
CA ILE A 90 -10.06 1.12 18.43
C ILE A 90 -11.32 0.45 18.97
N ILE A 91 -11.23 -0.78 19.45
CA ILE A 91 -12.38 -1.56 19.92
C ILE A 91 -12.92 -1.00 21.24
N PHE A 92 -12.05 -0.76 22.23
CA PHE A 92 -12.48 -0.31 23.56
C PHE A 92 -12.80 1.18 23.63
N LEU A 93 -12.16 2.00 22.79
CA LEU A 93 -12.43 3.44 22.68
C LEU A 93 -13.31 3.79 21.47
N SER A 94 -14.07 2.81 20.97
CA SER A 94 -14.99 2.97 19.84
C SER A 94 -16.11 3.99 20.05
N HIS A 95 -16.28 4.48 21.25
CA HIS A 95 -17.21 5.57 21.58
C HIS A 95 -16.63 6.97 21.31
N THR A 96 -15.34 7.09 21.01
CA THR A 96 -14.68 8.36 20.69
C THR A 96 -13.91 8.27 19.38
N PHE A 97 -14.19 9.18 18.46
CA PHE A 97 -13.48 9.22 17.18
C PHE A 97 -11.97 9.45 17.36
N THR A 98 -11.57 10.31 18.31
CA THR A 98 -10.15 10.55 18.64
C THR A 98 -9.44 9.27 19.09
N GLY A 99 -10.12 8.42 19.88
CA GLY A 99 -9.59 7.12 20.30
C GLY A 99 -9.35 6.19 19.11
N MET A 100 -10.27 6.17 18.14
CA MET A 100 -10.12 5.41 16.90
C MET A 100 -8.93 5.93 16.06
N VAL A 101 -8.79 7.23 15.91
CA VAL A 101 -7.67 7.85 15.16
C VAL A 101 -6.34 7.49 15.80
N ALA A 102 -6.20 7.62 17.12
CA ALA A 102 -4.99 7.24 17.84
C ALA A 102 -4.69 5.73 17.71
N GLY A 103 -5.71 4.89 17.85
CA GLY A 103 -5.58 3.44 17.65
C GLY A 103 -5.14 3.07 16.23
N ARG A 104 -5.66 3.77 15.19
CA ARG A 104 -5.25 3.58 13.80
C ARG A 104 -3.80 3.95 13.54
N PHE A 105 -3.33 5.06 14.16
CA PHE A 105 -1.91 5.42 14.09
C PHE A 105 -1.03 4.33 14.70
N LEU A 106 -1.37 3.86 15.89
CA LEU A 106 -0.62 2.83 16.60
C LEU A 106 -0.65 1.50 15.84
N GLN A 107 -1.81 1.12 15.28
CA GLN A 107 -1.95 -0.04 14.41
C GLN A 107 -1.03 0.06 13.18
N GLY A 108 -1.02 1.23 12.50
CA GLY A 108 -0.14 1.48 11.36
C GLY A 108 1.33 1.37 11.75
N LEU A 109 1.72 2.02 12.84
CA LEU A 109 3.08 1.97 13.38
C LEU A 109 3.53 0.51 13.60
N GLY A 110 2.66 -0.33 14.19
CA GLY A 110 2.96 -1.73 14.44
C GLY A 110 3.05 -2.58 13.17
N THR A 111 2.07 -2.46 12.27
CA THR A 111 2.00 -3.29 11.05
C THR A 111 3.05 -2.94 10.00
N GLY A 112 3.69 -1.76 10.07
CA GLY A 112 4.76 -1.38 9.16
C GLY A 112 5.97 -2.32 9.19
N CYS A 113 6.21 -3.03 10.30
CA CYS A 113 7.23 -4.07 10.37
C CYS A 113 7.00 -5.19 9.35
N CYS A 114 5.75 -5.53 9.07
CA CYS A 114 5.38 -6.66 8.21
C CYS A 114 5.87 -6.47 6.76
N ALA A 115 5.76 -5.25 6.22
CA ALA A 115 6.19 -4.94 4.85
C ALA A 115 7.70 -5.10 4.64
N VAL A 116 8.48 -4.73 5.66
CA VAL A 116 9.95 -4.79 5.62
C VAL A 116 10.44 -6.20 5.95
N LEU A 117 9.96 -6.78 7.05
CA LEU A 117 10.52 -8.01 7.62
C LEU A 117 10.11 -9.27 6.82
N ALA A 118 8.96 -9.27 6.16
CA ALA A 118 8.60 -10.36 5.24
C ALA A 118 9.64 -10.51 4.12
N ARG A 119 10.06 -9.40 3.51
CA ARG A 119 11.07 -9.41 2.43
C ARG A 119 12.48 -9.65 2.96
N ALA A 120 12.82 -9.06 4.12
CA ALA A 120 14.14 -9.20 4.72
C ALA A 120 14.40 -10.65 5.15
N SER A 121 13.50 -11.27 5.90
CA SER A 121 13.63 -12.66 6.34
C SER A 121 13.69 -13.66 5.17
N THR A 122 13.01 -13.35 4.07
CA THR A 122 13.09 -14.15 2.84
C THR A 122 14.47 -14.05 2.20
N ARG A 123 15.06 -12.84 2.12
CA ARG A 123 16.43 -12.65 1.62
C ARG A 123 17.48 -13.31 2.49
N ASP A 124 17.25 -13.35 3.81
CA ASP A 124 18.16 -14.00 4.75
C ASP A 124 18.17 -15.53 4.60
N ARG A 125 17.04 -16.12 4.14
CA ARG A 125 16.84 -17.58 4.07
C ARG A 125 17.11 -18.19 2.71
N PHE A 126 16.80 -17.46 1.62
CA PHE A 126 16.92 -17.96 0.24
C PHE A 126 18.05 -17.26 -0.50
N ASN A 127 18.80 -18.02 -1.31
CA ASN A 127 19.91 -17.53 -2.11
C ASN A 127 19.80 -18.02 -3.57
N GLY A 128 20.57 -17.42 -4.47
CA GLY A 128 20.64 -17.84 -5.86
C GLY A 128 19.28 -17.86 -6.58
N PRO A 129 18.94 -18.91 -7.32
CA PRO A 129 17.71 -18.97 -8.13
C PRO A 129 16.43 -19.13 -7.31
N GLU A 130 16.50 -19.53 -6.04
CA GLU A 130 15.34 -19.70 -5.17
C GLU A 130 14.80 -18.36 -4.66
N LEU A 131 15.67 -17.35 -4.47
CA LEU A 131 15.28 -16.04 -3.93
C LEU A 131 14.26 -15.29 -4.81
N PRO A 132 14.44 -15.17 -6.15
CA PRO A 132 13.43 -14.55 -7.00
C PRO A 132 12.07 -15.25 -6.95
N VAL A 133 12.08 -16.60 -6.85
CA VAL A 133 10.85 -17.40 -6.74
C VAL A 133 10.14 -17.09 -5.42
N ALA A 134 10.83 -17.11 -4.28
CA ALA A 134 10.27 -16.80 -2.98
C ALA A 134 9.71 -15.37 -2.93
N LEU A 135 10.45 -14.37 -3.44
CA LEU A 135 10.00 -12.99 -3.52
C LEU A 135 8.78 -12.82 -4.44
N SER A 136 8.64 -13.64 -5.49
CA SER A 136 7.47 -13.60 -6.37
C SER A 136 6.18 -14.04 -5.65
N TYR A 137 6.26 -15.05 -4.78
CA TYR A 137 5.11 -15.44 -3.95
C TYR A 137 4.70 -14.35 -2.96
N ILE A 138 5.66 -13.65 -2.34
CA ILE A 138 5.37 -12.51 -1.46
C ILE A 138 4.73 -11.38 -2.26
N ALA A 139 5.23 -11.07 -3.44
CA ALA A 139 4.65 -10.06 -4.32
C ALA A 139 3.22 -10.44 -4.75
N MET A 140 2.97 -11.71 -5.04
CA MET A 140 1.65 -12.23 -5.34
C MET A 140 0.69 -12.06 -4.14
N ALA A 141 1.11 -12.44 -2.93
CA ALA A 141 0.34 -12.24 -1.71
C ALA A 141 0.04 -10.77 -1.47
N ALA A 142 1.04 -9.88 -1.62
CA ALA A 142 0.88 -8.44 -1.50
C ALA A 142 -0.09 -7.84 -2.53
N SER A 143 -0.23 -8.46 -3.71
CA SER A 143 -1.13 -8.01 -4.78
C SER A 143 -2.55 -8.54 -4.62
N ILE A 144 -2.71 -9.79 -4.16
CA ILE A 144 -4.02 -10.43 -3.98
C ILE A 144 -4.72 -9.91 -2.71
N THR A 145 -3.98 -9.69 -1.63
CA THR A 145 -4.56 -9.29 -0.35
C THR A 145 -5.40 -8.00 -0.43
N PRO A 146 -4.94 -6.90 -1.07
CA PRO A 146 -5.75 -5.69 -1.23
C PRO A 146 -7.03 -5.87 -2.05
N LEU A 147 -7.07 -6.90 -2.90
CA LEU A 147 -8.26 -7.28 -3.67
C LEU A 147 -9.33 -7.90 -2.80
N VAL A 148 -8.90 -8.85 -1.98
CA VAL A 148 -9.79 -9.66 -1.15
C VAL A 148 -10.22 -8.88 0.10
N ALA A 149 -9.38 -7.96 0.57
CA ALA A 149 -9.63 -7.21 1.79
C ALA A 149 -10.95 -6.42 1.78
N PRO A 150 -11.28 -5.60 0.76
CA PRO A 150 -12.57 -4.88 0.74
C PRO A 150 -13.77 -5.81 0.67
N VAL A 151 -13.64 -6.97 0.01
CA VAL A 151 -14.73 -7.95 -0.09
C VAL A 151 -15.04 -8.55 1.28
N ILE A 152 -14.01 -8.99 1.98
CA ILE A 152 -14.17 -9.53 3.36
C ILE A 152 -14.67 -8.41 4.29
N GLY A 153 -14.09 -7.22 4.22
CA GLY A 153 -14.48 -6.07 5.05
C GLY A 153 -15.92 -5.65 4.81
N GLY A 154 -16.37 -5.59 3.55
CA GLY A 154 -17.72 -5.25 3.17
C GLY A 154 -18.74 -6.28 3.66
N PHE A 155 -18.43 -7.57 3.51
CA PHE A 155 -19.26 -8.65 4.03
C PHE A 155 -19.41 -8.60 5.55
N ILE A 156 -18.28 -8.45 6.28
CA ILE A 156 -18.31 -8.36 7.75
C ILE A 156 -19.10 -7.12 8.17
N ASN A 157 -18.86 -5.97 7.54
CA ASN A 157 -19.55 -4.72 7.87
C ASN A 157 -21.05 -4.81 7.64
N ALA A 158 -21.49 -5.40 6.52
CA ALA A 158 -22.90 -5.51 6.18
C ALA A 158 -23.70 -6.40 7.15
N HIS A 159 -23.09 -7.47 7.67
CA HIS A 159 -23.78 -8.46 8.51
C HIS A 159 -23.54 -8.27 10.01
N PHE A 160 -22.40 -7.72 10.40
CA PHE A 160 -21.98 -7.67 11.80
C PHE A 160 -21.58 -6.25 12.26
N GLY A 161 -21.60 -5.26 11.37
CA GLY A 161 -21.21 -3.89 11.65
C GLY A 161 -19.70 -3.64 11.59
N TRP A 162 -19.32 -2.37 11.53
CA TRP A 162 -17.94 -1.94 11.33
C TRP A 162 -16.99 -2.30 12.50
N THR A 163 -17.49 -2.37 13.73
CA THR A 163 -16.68 -2.77 14.89
C THR A 163 -16.13 -4.20 14.73
N MET A 164 -16.94 -5.10 14.14
CA MET A 164 -16.51 -6.49 13.89
C MET A 164 -15.41 -6.59 12.84
N VAL A 165 -15.26 -5.60 11.97
CA VAL A 165 -14.11 -5.54 11.04
C VAL A 165 -12.81 -5.41 11.83
N PHE A 166 -12.76 -4.55 12.86
CA PHE A 166 -11.57 -4.39 13.71
C PHE A 166 -11.34 -5.58 14.64
N ILE A 167 -12.40 -6.19 15.16
CA ILE A 167 -12.31 -7.43 15.97
C ILE A 167 -11.76 -8.58 15.11
N SER A 168 -12.22 -8.72 13.87
CA SER A 168 -11.72 -9.72 12.92
C SER A 168 -10.24 -9.49 12.59
N LEU A 169 -9.83 -8.23 12.41
CA LEU A 169 -8.43 -7.86 12.23
C LEU A 169 -7.59 -8.22 13.46
N LEU A 170 -8.08 -7.95 14.67
CA LEU A 170 -7.39 -8.33 15.90
C LEU A 170 -7.19 -9.85 15.97
N GLY A 171 -8.22 -10.62 15.67
CA GLY A 171 -8.15 -12.09 15.60
C GLY A 171 -7.11 -12.56 14.57
N TYR A 172 -7.06 -11.93 13.40
CA TYR A 172 -6.09 -12.25 12.35
C TYR A 172 -4.65 -11.89 12.77
N VAL A 173 -4.44 -10.70 13.36
CA VAL A 173 -3.11 -10.30 13.85
C VAL A 173 -2.64 -11.21 14.99
N LEU A 174 -3.53 -11.58 15.90
CA LEU A 174 -3.26 -12.51 16.98
C LEU A 174 -2.89 -13.91 16.44
N LEU A 175 -3.63 -14.40 15.43
CA LEU A 175 -3.30 -15.66 14.75
C LEU A 175 -1.90 -15.58 14.12
N ALA A 176 -1.61 -14.52 13.38
CA ALA A 176 -0.31 -14.32 12.76
C ALA A 176 0.81 -14.25 13.82
N TRP A 177 0.60 -13.50 14.90
CA TRP A 177 1.54 -13.41 16.03
C TRP A 177 1.82 -14.78 16.64
N THR A 178 0.76 -15.55 16.91
CA THR A 178 0.86 -16.91 17.48
C THR A 178 1.64 -17.85 16.55
N VAL A 179 1.31 -17.84 15.26
CA VAL A 179 2.03 -18.65 14.25
C VAL A 179 3.52 -18.25 14.21
N ILE A 180 3.84 -16.96 14.28
CA ILE A 180 5.22 -16.48 14.27
C ILE A 180 5.95 -16.90 15.55
N VAL A 181 5.33 -16.83 16.72
CA VAL A 181 5.94 -17.30 17.98
C VAL A 181 6.41 -18.74 17.86
N PHE A 182 5.57 -19.63 17.34
CA PHE A 182 5.85 -21.06 17.31
C PHE A 182 6.58 -21.55 16.07
N ARG A 183 6.43 -20.89 14.92
CA ARG A 183 6.91 -21.40 13.62
C ARG A 183 8.01 -20.56 12.98
N PHE A 184 8.11 -19.27 13.33
CA PHE A 184 9.16 -18.42 12.76
C PHE A 184 10.48 -18.63 13.50
N GLN A 185 11.50 -19.08 12.78
CA GLN A 185 12.87 -19.17 13.28
C GLN A 185 13.61 -17.87 12.96
N GLU A 186 14.51 -17.46 13.87
CA GLU A 186 15.38 -16.33 13.62
C GLU A 186 16.19 -16.55 12.33
N THR A 187 16.22 -15.56 11.45
CA THR A 187 16.88 -15.67 10.14
C THR A 187 18.25 -15.01 10.12
N ILE A 188 18.50 -14.09 11.04
CA ILE A 188 19.82 -13.44 11.17
C ILE A 188 20.76 -14.33 11.97
N THR A 189 21.90 -14.65 11.37
CA THR A 189 22.99 -15.40 12.03
C THR A 189 23.99 -14.49 12.72
N GLN A 190 24.18 -13.27 12.22
CA GLN A 190 25.07 -12.25 12.80
C GLN A 190 24.35 -10.90 12.82
N THR A 191 24.18 -10.35 14.01
CA THR A 191 23.58 -9.03 14.18
C THR A 191 24.56 -7.94 13.71
N SER A 192 24.02 -6.95 12.99
CA SER A 192 24.79 -5.78 12.57
C SER A 192 24.71 -4.68 13.63
N ALA A 193 25.75 -3.87 13.75
CA ALA A 193 25.66 -2.66 14.56
C ALA A 193 24.57 -1.73 13.98
N MET A 194 23.76 -1.17 14.87
CA MET A 194 22.71 -0.22 14.45
C MET A 194 23.36 0.99 13.75
N PRO A 195 22.99 1.31 12.51
CA PRO A 195 23.57 2.46 11.84
C PRO A 195 23.24 3.74 12.60
N SER A 196 24.19 4.68 12.67
CA SER A 196 23.95 5.94 13.37
C SER A 196 22.80 6.71 12.71
N PRO A 197 21.89 7.33 13.47
CA PRO A 197 20.77 8.12 12.93
C PRO A 197 21.23 9.19 11.94
N LYS A 198 22.41 9.78 12.18
CA LYS A 198 23.02 10.77 11.29
C LYS A 198 23.36 10.17 9.92
N LYS A 199 23.92 8.96 9.88
CA LYS A 199 24.25 8.26 8.63
C LYS A 199 22.98 7.91 7.84
N MET A 200 21.96 7.44 8.53
CA MET A 200 20.65 7.15 7.90
C MET A 200 20.03 8.41 7.31
N LEU A 201 20.02 9.51 8.07
CA LEU A 201 19.45 10.78 7.62
C LEU A 201 20.21 11.32 6.39
N LEU A 202 21.53 11.21 6.36
CA LEU A 202 22.33 11.62 5.20
C LEU A 202 21.99 10.77 3.96
N GLN A 203 21.87 9.45 4.09
CA GLN A 203 21.48 8.58 2.99
C GLN A 203 20.09 8.93 2.44
N TYR A 204 19.12 9.19 3.30
CA TYR A 204 17.78 9.61 2.87
C TYR A 204 17.79 11.00 2.23
N ARG A 205 18.57 11.95 2.76
CA ARG A 205 18.74 13.27 2.15
C ARG A 205 19.33 13.16 0.75
N ASP A 206 20.34 12.34 0.55
CA ASP A 206 21.02 12.18 -0.74
C ASP A 206 20.06 11.57 -1.78
N LEU A 207 19.18 10.64 -1.38
CA LEU A 207 18.11 10.12 -2.25
C LEU A 207 17.08 11.20 -2.59
N LEU A 208 16.61 11.98 -1.61
CA LEU A 208 15.62 13.06 -1.81
C LEU A 208 16.16 14.22 -2.64
N THR A 209 17.48 14.45 -2.64
CA THR A 209 18.12 15.47 -3.48
C THR A 209 18.46 14.98 -4.90
N SER A 210 18.46 13.67 -5.11
CA SER A 210 18.70 13.07 -6.42
C SER A 210 17.51 13.33 -7.37
N ARG A 211 17.75 14.06 -8.44
CA ARG A 211 16.72 14.35 -9.47
C ARG A 211 16.20 13.06 -10.11
N TYR A 212 17.09 12.10 -10.35
CA TYR A 212 16.71 10.80 -10.90
C TYR A 212 15.78 10.05 -9.97
N PHE A 213 16.18 9.89 -8.69
CA PHE A 213 15.37 9.20 -7.68
C PHE A 213 14.00 9.84 -7.55
N MET A 214 13.94 11.16 -7.36
CA MET A 214 12.71 11.89 -7.13
C MET A 214 11.76 11.85 -8.34
N SER A 215 12.28 11.87 -9.58
CA SER A 215 11.45 11.75 -10.79
C SER A 215 10.68 10.42 -10.81
N PHE A 216 11.33 9.30 -10.49
CA PHE A 216 10.66 7.99 -10.51
C PHE A 216 9.93 7.67 -9.21
N ALA A 217 10.45 8.06 -8.06
CA ALA A 217 9.77 7.86 -6.78
C ALA A 217 8.44 8.61 -6.73
N SER A 218 8.41 9.86 -7.20
CA SER A 218 7.18 10.66 -7.25
C SER A 218 6.10 10.06 -8.17
N ILE A 219 6.47 9.36 -9.27
CA ILE A 219 5.51 8.61 -10.07
C ILE A 219 4.82 7.55 -9.19
N GLY A 220 5.59 6.74 -8.46
CA GLY A 220 5.05 5.73 -7.55
C GLY A 220 4.19 6.35 -6.44
N TRP A 221 4.69 7.40 -5.79
CA TRP A 221 4.02 8.07 -4.66
C TRP A 221 2.67 8.68 -5.06
N LEU A 222 2.64 9.41 -6.18
CA LEU A 222 1.43 10.09 -6.65
C LEU A 222 0.39 9.09 -7.18
N ASN A 223 0.82 8.10 -7.96
CA ASN A 223 -0.10 7.07 -8.45
C ASN A 223 -0.72 6.24 -7.32
N PHE A 224 0.05 5.94 -6.28
CA PHE A 224 -0.50 5.29 -5.09
C PHE A 224 -1.42 6.23 -4.29
N SER A 225 -1.09 7.53 -4.20
CA SER A 225 -1.98 8.52 -3.58
C SER A 225 -3.32 8.60 -4.31
N LEU A 226 -3.29 8.60 -5.64
CA LEU A 226 -4.50 8.57 -6.47
C LEU A 226 -5.34 7.31 -6.19
N MET A 227 -4.68 6.15 -6.09
CA MET A 227 -5.34 4.89 -5.75
C MET A 227 -6.01 4.96 -4.38
N ILE A 228 -5.29 5.41 -3.35
CA ILE A 228 -5.84 5.53 -1.99
C ILE A 228 -7.00 6.50 -1.95
N THR A 229 -6.88 7.68 -2.57
CA THR A 229 -7.96 8.67 -2.64
C THR A 229 -9.23 8.08 -3.27
N THR A 230 -9.07 7.43 -4.42
CA THR A 230 -10.21 6.87 -5.16
C THR A 230 -10.89 5.73 -4.39
N VAL A 231 -10.09 4.82 -3.80
CA VAL A 231 -10.61 3.70 -3.00
C VAL A 231 -11.28 4.19 -1.71
N SER A 232 -10.87 5.33 -1.16
CA SER A 232 -11.50 5.93 0.03
C SER A 232 -12.81 6.67 -0.29
N VAL A 233 -12.87 7.37 -1.43
CA VAL A 233 -14.03 8.18 -1.82
C VAL A 233 -15.13 7.32 -2.46
N MET A 234 -14.78 6.29 -3.21
CA MET A 234 -15.72 5.47 -3.96
C MET A 234 -16.81 4.79 -3.09
N PRO A 235 -16.49 4.27 -1.87
CA PRO A 235 -17.53 3.74 -0.97
C PRO A 235 -18.62 4.77 -0.64
N PHE A 236 -18.24 6.03 -0.43
CA PHE A 236 -19.21 7.09 -0.13
C PHE A 236 -20.11 7.40 -1.32
N ILE A 237 -19.58 7.41 -2.55
CA ILE A 237 -20.39 7.61 -3.76
C ILE A 237 -21.36 6.43 -3.91
N MET A 238 -20.86 5.20 -3.83
CA MET A 238 -21.66 4.00 -4.08
C MET A 238 -22.69 3.72 -2.97
N GLN A 239 -22.32 3.93 -1.70
CA GLN A 239 -23.21 3.64 -0.57
C GLN A 239 -24.15 4.81 -0.26
N ASN A 240 -23.66 6.06 -0.25
CA ASN A 240 -24.47 7.20 0.17
C ASN A 240 -25.30 7.83 -0.98
N GLN A 241 -24.74 7.88 -2.23
CA GLN A 241 -25.46 8.49 -3.36
C GLN A 241 -26.34 7.47 -4.11
N ILE A 242 -25.82 6.24 -4.30
CA ILE A 242 -26.55 5.18 -5.01
C ILE A 242 -27.40 4.33 -4.05
N GLY A 243 -27.06 4.32 -2.74
CA GLY A 243 -27.81 3.58 -1.72
C GLY A 243 -27.42 2.10 -1.60
N MET A 244 -26.21 1.72 -2.03
CA MET A 244 -25.73 0.34 -1.93
C MET A 244 -25.38 -0.05 -0.50
N THR A 245 -25.51 -1.33 -0.21
CA THR A 245 -24.94 -1.93 1.00
C THR A 245 -23.42 -2.14 0.86
N SER A 246 -22.71 -2.32 1.97
CA SER A 246 -21.25 -2.47 1.96
C SER A 246 -20.79 -3.74 1.23
N ASP A 247 -21.57 -4.82 1.28
CA ASP A 247 -21.30 -6.07 0.58
C ASP A 247 -21.54 -5.92 -0.94
N GLN A 248 -22.58 -5.22 -1.35
CA GLN A 248 -22.83 -4.89 -2.76
C GLN A 248 -21.68 -4.05 -3.33
N TYR A 249 -21.27 -2.98 -2.63
CA TYR A 249 -20.08 -2.21 -3.03
C TYR A 249 -18.82 -3.08 -3.14
N ALA A 250 -18.61 -3.97 -2.17
CA ALA A 250 -17.45 -4.86 -2.15
C ALA A 250 -17.38 -5.77 -3.36
N MET A 251 -18.53 -6.28 -3.84
CA MET A 251 -18.60 -7.08 -5.08
C MET A 251 -18.23 -6.24 -6.32
N TRP A 252 -18.72 -5.01 -6.42
CA TRP A 252 -18.35 -4.11 -7.51
C TRP A 252 -16.88 -3.73 -7.50
N ALA A 253 -16.29 -3.58 -6.32
CA ALA A 253 -14.86 -3.28 -6.14
C ALA A 253 -13.92 -4.39 -6.65
N LEU A 254 -14.45 -5.59 -6.95
CA LEU A 254 -13.69 -6.66 -7.62
C LEU A 254 -13.29 -6.27 -9.06
N ILE A 255 -14.04 -5.42 -9.74
CA ILE A 255 -13.75 -4.99 -11.12
C ILE A 255 -12.40 -4.25 -11.20
N PRO A 256 -12.18 -3.11 -10.53
CA PRO A 256 -10.90 -2.44 -10.54
C PRO A 256 -9.79 -3.28 -9.91
N ALA A 257 -10.13 -4.08 -8.93
CA ALA A 257 -9.21 -4.99 -8.27
C ALA A 257 -8.67 -6.06 -9.24
N PHE A 258 -9.53 -6.69 -10.02
CA PHE A 258 -9.12 -7.61 -11.09
C PHE A 258 -8.28 -6.90 -12.17
N GLY A 259 -8.62 -5.63 -12.47
CA GLY A 259 -7.84 -4.75 -13.34
C GLY A 259 -6.38 -4.60 -12.90
N MET A 260 -6.12 -4.53 -11.59
CA MET A 260 -4.76 -4.46 -11.06
C MET A 260 -3.94 -5.73 -11.39
N ILE A 261 -4.54 -6.91 -11.25
CA ILE A 261 -3.87 -8.18 -11.62
C ILE A 261 -3.61 -8.24 -13.12
N CYS A 262 -4.63 -7.96 -13.94
CA CYS A 262 -4.51 -7.98 -15.39
C CYS A 262 -3.47 -6.97 -15.87
N GLY A 263 -3.54 -5.73 -15.38
CA GLY A 263 -2.60 -4.67 -15.74
C GLY A 263 -1.16 -4.98 -15.36
N THR A 264 -0.93 -5.51 -14.15
CA THR A 264 0.41 -5.94 -13.71
C THR A 264 0.92 -7.11 -14.55
N SER A 265 0.07 -8.08 -14.89
CA SER A 265 0.41 -9.23 -15.73
C SER A 265 0.76 -8.79 -17.16
N ILE A 266 -0.02 -7.88 -17.73
CA ILE A 266 0.26 -7.24 -19.03
C ILE A 266 1.59 -6.49 -18.97
N CYS A 267 1.80 -5.68 -17.93
CA CYS A 267 3.03 -4.93 -17.73
C CYS A 267 4.25 -5.85 -17.72
N ASN A 268 4.20 -6.95 -16.98
CA ASN A 268 5.30 -7.90 -16.87
C ASN A 268 5.63 -8.61 -18.19
N ARG A 269 4.63 -8.88 -19.05
CA ARG A 269 4.81 -9.50 -20.37
C ARG A 269 5.27 -8.50 -21.43
N VAL A 270 4.74 -7.29 -21.42
CA VAL A 270 4.93 -6.30 -22.50
C VAL A 270 6.15 -5.42 -22.24
N ARG A 271 6.47 -5.08 -20.97
CA ARG A 271 7.63 -4.27 -20.62
C ARG A 271 8.97 -4.77 -21.20
N PRO A 272 9.29 -6.07 -21.19
CA PRO A 272 10.53 -6.57 -21.80
C PRO A 272 10.62 -6.31 -23.31
N ILE A 273 9.47 -6.22 -24.00
CA ILE A 273 9.37 -6.04 -25.46
C ILE A 273 9.50 -4.56 -25.86
N ILE A 274 8.72 -3.68 -25.20
CA ILE A 274 8.65 -2.27 -25.60
C ILE A 274 9.48 -1.33 -24.72
N GLY A 275 9.98 -1.81 -23.61
CA GLY A 275 10.82 -1.06 -22.66
C GLY A 275 10.02 -0.28 -21.60
N THR A 276 10.68 0.03 -20.48
CA THR A 276 10.05 0.68 -19.32
C THR A 276 9.56 2.10 -19.64
N LYS A 277 10.29 2.85 -20.47
CA LYS A 277 9.90 4.22 -20.87
C LYS A 277 8.54 4.25 -21.57
N LYS A 278 8.36 3.41 -22.59
CA LYS A 278 7.11 3.34 -23.35
C LYS A 278 5.97 2.86 -22.47
N MET A 279 6.22 1.90 -21.59
CA MET A 279 5.21 1.45 -20.61
C MET A 279 4.76 2.58 -19.68
N LEU A 280 5.69 3.37 -19.13
CA LEU A 280 5.33 4.51 -18.27
C LEU A 280 4.58 5.61 -19.03
N LEU A 281 4.79 5.78 -20.33
CA LEU A 281 4.03 6.73 -21.17
C LEU A 281 2.59 6.27 -21.44
N VAL A 282 2.28 4.97 -21.33
CA VAL A 282 0.90 4.45 -21.42
C VAL A 282 0.07 4.87 -20.20
N THR A 283 0.69 5.01 -19.03
CA THR A 283 -0.01 5.36 -17.78
C THR A 283 -0.82 6.65 -17.87
N PRO A 284 -0.26 7.82 -18.27
CA PRO A 284 -1.03 9.05 -18.37
C PRO A 284 -2.15 8.97 -19.42
N ILE A 285 -1.99 8.16 -20.46
CA ILE A 285 -3.04 7.95 -21.48
C ILE A 285 -4.25 7.23 -20.83
N LEU A 286 -4.01 6.15 -20.08
CA LEU A 286 -5.05 5.43 -19.37
C LEU A 286 -5.74 6.31 -18.32
N HIS A 287 -4.97 7.14 -17.62
CA HIS A 287 -5.51 8.08 -16.62
C HIS A 287 -6.39 9.16 -17.27
N VAL A 288 -5.96 9.76 -18.38
CA VAL A 288 -6.78 10.75 -19.11
C VAL A 288 -8.04 10.09 -19.66
N SER A 289 -7.95 8.86 -20.18
CA SER A 289 -9.12 8.10 -20.62
C SER A 289 -10.09 7.83 -19.47
N SER A 290 -9.57 7.44 -18.28
CA SER A 290 -10.36 7.28 -17.06
C SER A 290 -11.04 8.59 -16.64
N ALA A 291 -10.28 9.69 -16.66
CA ALA A 291 -10.80 11.00 -16.30
C ALA A 291 -11.92 11.45 -17.24
N ALA A 292 -11.71 11.33 -18.55
CA ALA A 292 -12.74 11.64 -19.54
C ALA A 292 -13.99 10.77 -19.33
N TRP A 293 -13.82 9.48 -19.08
CA TRP A 293 -14.93 8.59 -18.79
C TRP A 293 -15.70 9.02 -17.53
N LEU A 294 -15.04 9.22 -16.40
CA LEU A 294 -15.67 9.59 -15.13
C LEU A 294 -16.31 10.99 -15.15
N PHE A 295 -15.86 11.88 -16.05
CA PHE A 295 -16.45 13.20 -16.18
C PHE A 295 -17.82 13.16 -16.85
N PHE A 296 -18.01 12.30 -17.86
CA PHE A 296 -19.23 12.22 -18.65
C PHE A 296 -20.15 11.05 -18.30
N CYS A 297 -19.67 10.08 -17.50
CA CYS A 297 -20.47 8.89 -17.19
C CYS A 297 -21.64 9.21 -16.22
N PRO A 298 -22.75 8.48 -16.32
CA PRO A 298 -23.80 8.54 -15.31
C PRO A 298 -23.29 7.98 -13.98
N VAL A 299 -23.90 8.44 -12.87
CA VAL A 299 -23.57 7.97 -11.50
C VAL A 299 -24.27 6.61 -11.29
N GLU A 300 -23.77 5.60 -11.99
CA GLU A 300 -24.24 4.21 -11.92
C GLU A 300 -23.05 3.27 -11.63
N PRO A 301 -23.27 2.15 -10.93
CA PRO A 301 -22.21 1.29 -10.43
C PRO A 301 -21.22 0.83 -11.50
N LEU A 302 -21.75 0.32 -12.62
CA LEU A 302 -20.93 -0.22 -13.71
C LEU A 302 -20.02 0.85 -14.32
N TYR A 303 -20.58 2.03 -14.60
CA TYR A 303 -19.83 3.12 -15.25
C TYR A 303 -18.76 3.68 -14.34
N LEU A 304 -19.03 3.84 -13.05
CA LEU A 304 -18.05 4.29 -12.05
C LEU A 304 -16.91 3.27 -11.92
N MET A 305 -17.24 1.98 -11.87
CA MET A 305 -16.21 0.93 -11.75
C MET A 305 -15.39 0.76 -13.03
N LEU A 306 -15.96 1.00 -14.22
CA LEU A 306 -15.19 1.02 -15.47
C LEU A 306 -14.20 2.20 -15.52
N GLY A 307 -14.62 3.38 -15.07
CA GLY A 307 -13.70 4.52 -14.93
C GLY A 307 -12.57 4.22 -13.95
N GLN A 308 -12.89 3.64 -12.79
CA GLN A 308 -11.89 3.22 -11.82
C GLN A 308 -10.98 2.10 -12.35
N LEU A 309 -11.51 1.17 -13.14
CA LEU A 309 -10.73 0.13 -13.81
C LEU A 309 -9.65 0.72 -14.71
N LEU A 310 -10.00 1.69 -15.56
CA LEU A 310 -9.03 2.37 -16.44
C LEU A 310 -7.92 3.05 -15.65
N MET A 311 -8.26 3.72 -14.55
CA MET A 311 -7.27 4.34 -13.65
C MET A 311 -6.36 3.28 -13.03
N ILE A 312 -6.92 2.19 -12.51
CA ILE A 312 -6.16 1.12 -11.87
C ILE A 312 -5.26 0.38 -12.86
N LEU A 313 -5.66 0.23 -14.11
CA LEU A 313 -4.78 -0.31 -15.17
C LEU A 313 -3.55 0.59 -15.36
N GLY A 314 -3.71 1.91 -15.36
CA GLY A 314 -2.60 2.86 -15.36
C GLY A 314 -1.67 2.68 -14.15
N ASN A 315 -2.23 2.57 -12.95
CA ASN A 315 -1.47 2.34 -11.72
C ASN A 315 -0.74 0.99 -11.72
N ALA A 316 -1.37 -0.06 -12.25
CA ALA A 316 -0.79 -1.40 -12.37
C ALA A 316 0.46 -1.43 -13.26
N ILE A 317 0.61 -0.45 -14.17
CA ILE A 317 1.80 -0.23 -14.97
C ILE A 317 2.79 0.70 -14.25
N ALA A 318 2.30 1.83 -13.72
CA ALA A 318 3.14 2.86 -13.13
C ALA A 318 3.93 2.35 -11.93
N LEU A 319 3.27 1.68 -10.99
CA LEU A 319 3.88 1.27 -9.72
C LEU A 319 5.08 0.33 -9.90
N PRO A 320 4.99 -0.82 -10.60
CA PRO A 320 6.14 -1.71 -10.77
C PRO A 320 7.23 -1.11 -11.67
N CYS A 321 6.87 -0.32 -12.69
CA CYS A 321 7.83 0.33 -13.55
C CYS A 321 8.62 1.41 -12.81
N ALA A 322 7.96 2.27 -12.05
CA ALA A 322 8.59 3.30 -11.24
C ALA A 322 9.51 2.68 -10.17
N GLN A 323 9.03 1.64 -9.48
CA GLN A 323 9.83 0.92 -8.48
C GLN A 323 11.09 0.31 -9.07
N ALA A 324 11.01 -0.28 -10.27
CA ALA A 324 12.17 -0.85 -10.96
C ALA A 324 13.21 0.24 -11.29
N MET A 325 12.77 1.41 -11.79
CA MET A 325 13.67 2.54 -12.10
C MET A 325 14.31 3.13 -10.84
N VAL A 326 13.53 3.27 -9.75
CA VAL A 326 14.05 3.76 -8.46
C VAL A 326 15.15 2.84 -7.91
N MET A 327 15.03 1.52 -8.05
CA MET A 327 15.97 0.58 -7.44
C MET A 327 17.23 0.34 -8.28
N GLN A 328 17.18 0.59 -9.58
CA GLN A 328 18.23 0.18 -10.53
C GLN A 328 19.61 0.78 -10.23
N PRO A 329 19.78 2.11 -9.95
CA PRO A 329 21.10 2.71 -9.74
C PRO A 329 21.64 2.51 -8.31
N TYR A 330 20.81 2.15 -7.34
CA TYR A 330 21.14 2.18 -5.91
C TYR A 330 21.41 0.79 -5.32
N LYS A 331 22.13 -0.07 -6.05
CA LYS A 331 22.42 -1.46 -5.61
C LYS A 331 23.13 -1.54 -4.26
N LYS A 332 24.10 -0.65 -4.01
CA LYS A 332 24.84 -0.57 -2.73
C LYS A 332 24.00 -0.01 -1.58
N GLN A 333 22.98 0.78 -1.88
CA GLN A 333 22.06 1.43 -0.92
C GLN A 333 20.62 0.92 -1.08
N ALA A 334 20.44 -0.30 -1.60
CA ALA A 334 19.14 -0.86 -1.95
C ALA A 334 18.14 -0.85 -0.79
N GLY A 335 18.61 -1.03 0.46
CA GLY A 335 17.78 -0.95 1.65
C GLY A 335 17.21 0.46 1.89
N ALA A 336 18.07 1.50 1.81
CA ALA A 336 17.64 2.89 1.97
C ALA A 336 16.73 3.35 0.83
N ALA A 337 17.05 2.97 -0.41
CA ALA A 337 16.23 3.29 -1.58
C ALA A 337 14.84 2.61 -1.50
N ALA A 338 14.78 1.34 -1.09
CA ALA A 338 13.52 0.62 -0.90
C ALA A 338 12.67 1.22 0.24
N ALA A 339 13.30 1.56 1.38
CA ALA A 339 12.62 2.19 2.50
C ALA A 339 12.08 3.57 2.11
N MET A 340 12.88 4.41 1.43
CA MET A 340 12.47 5.73 0.98
C MET A 340 11.38 5.65 -0.08
N SER A 341 11.46 4.71 -1.03
CA SER A 341 10.41 4.50 -2.03
C SER A 341 9.09 4.03 -1.37
N GLY A 342 9.12 3.00 -0.53
CA GLY A 342 7.93 2.45 0.11
C GLY A 342 7.37 3.30 1.24
N GLY A 343 8.23 3.71 2.19
CA GLY A 343 7.83 4.58 3.31
C GLY A 343 7.39 5.96 2.84
N GLY A 344 8.13 6.56 1.90
CA GLY A 344 7.78 7.84 1.28
C GLY A 344 6.45 7.77 0.53
N GLN A 345 6.19 6.65 -0.17
CA GLN A 345 4.90 6.39 -0.82
C GLN A 345 3.73 6.47 0.17
N MET A 346 3.85 5.86 1.35
CA MET A 346 2.80 5.86 2.36
C MET A 346 2.58 7.25 2.98
N VAL A 347 3.69 7.96 3.31
CA VAL A 347 3.62 9.32 3.87
C VAL A 347 3.00 10.30 2.88
N VAL A 348 3.50 10.32 1.64
CA VAL A 348 2.97 11.22 0.59
C VAL A 348 1.50 10.89 0.30
N SER A 349 1.15 9.60 0.23
CA SER A 349 -0.25 9.21 -0.01
C SER A 349 -1.17 9.59 1.12
N SER A 350 -0.72 9.52 2.38
CA SER A 350 -1.50 10.00 3.52
C SER A 350 -1.79 11.49 3.40
N ILE A 351 -0.76 12.31 3.17
CA ILE A 351 -0.88 13.77 3.11
C ILE A 351 -1.72 14.19 1.90
N VAL A 352 -1.41 13.64 0.73
CA VAL A 352 -2.07 14.01 -0.53
C VAL A 352 -3.53 13.57 -0.55
N SER A 353 -3.83 12.33 -0.15
CA SER A 353 -5.23 11.85 -0.14
C SER A 353 -6.07 12.61 0.88
N MET A 354 -5.51 12.93 2.05
CA MET A 354 -6.19 13.76 3.04
C MET A 354 -6.47 15.17 2.52
N ALA A 355 -5.46 15.83 1.94
CA ALA A 355 -5.63 17.19 1.38
C ALA A 355 -6.66 17.21 0.25
N LEU A 356 -6.64 16.22 -0.64
CA LEU A 356 -7.61 16.12 -1.74
C LEU A 356 -9.05 15.93 -1.23
N VAL A 357 -9.25 15.09 -0.23
CA VAL A 357 -10.59 14.85 0.34
C VAL A 357 -11.08 16.11 1.09
N GLN A 358 -10.20 16.83 1.81
CA GLN A 358 -10.54 18.11 2.45
C GLN A 358 -10.93 19.21 1.44
N LEU A 359 -10.46 19.12 0.19
CA LEU A 359 -10.91 20.01 -0.90
C LEU A 359 -12.31 19.68 -1.43
N GLY A 360 -13.03 18.75 -0.80
CA GLY A 360 -14.43 18.44 -1.10
C GLY A 360 -14.63 17.40 -2.19
N LEU A 361 -13.71 16.45 -2.34
CA LEU A 361 -13.87 15.34 -3.28
C LEU A 361 -15.00 14.39 -2.84
N SER A 362 -16.21 14.65 -3.33
CA SER A 362 -17.40 13.86 -2.99
C SER A 362 -18.13 13.28 -4.20
N GLN A 363 -17.74 13.66 -5.42
CA GLN A 363 -18.41 13.28 -6.65
C GLN A 363 -17.45 12.71 -7.70
N ALA A 364 -17.97 11.93 -8.65
CA ALA A 364 -17.17 11.28 -9.68
C ALA A 364 -16.41 12.27 -10.58
N TRP A 365 -17.00 13.42 -10.93
CA TRP A 365 -16.35 14.44 -11.76
C TRP A 365 -15.20 15.16 -11.00
N HIS A 366 -15.26 15.28 -9.66
CA HIS A 366 -14.13 15.77 -8.87
C HIS A 366 -12.92 14.83 -9.02
N LEU A 367 -13.17 13.52 -8.98
CA LEU A 367 -12.11 12.53 -9.17
C LEU A 367 -11.49 12.66 -10.56
N SER A 368 -12.26 12.96 -11.60
CA SER A 368 -11.74 13.13 -12.95
C SER A 368 -10.73 14.28 -13.04
N LEU A 369 -10.98 15.42 -12.39
CA LEU A 369 -10.05 16.54 -12.35
C LEU A 369 -8.73 16.18 -11.66
N VAL A 370 -8.82 15.48 -10.54
CA VAL A 370 -7.64 15.00 -9.81
C VAL A 370 -6.83 14.04 -10.70
N ILE A 371 -7.48 13.11 -11.39
CA ILE A 371 -6.81 12.15 -12.28
C ILE A 371 -6.06 12.86 -13.39
N VAL A 372 -6.62 13.92 -14.01
CA VAL A 372 -5.94 14.71 -15.06
C VAL A 372 -4.68 15.39 -14.51
N VAL A 373 -4.76 16.00 -13.33
CA VAL A 373 -3.61 16.63 -12.67
C VAL A 373 -2.50 15.60 -12.44
N PHE A 374 -2.85 14.43 -11.90
CA PHE A 374 -1.88 13.35 -11.63
C PHE A 374 -1.31 12.75 -12.92
N ALA A 375 -2.11 12.63 -13.98
CA ALA A 375 -1.66 12.20 -15.29
C ALA A 375 -0.60 13.16 -15.85
N THR A 376 -0.85 14.48 -15.75
CA THR A 376 0.07 15.52 -16.20
C THR A 376 1.39 15.50 -15.43
N ILE A 377 1.33 15.39 -14.10
CA ILE A 377 2.52 15.29 -13.25
C ILE A 377 3.29 14.00 -13.55
N THR A 378 2.58 12.87 -13.73
CA THR A 378 3.19 11.59 -14.09
C THR A 378 3.92 11.70 -15.42
N LEU A 379 3.30 12.27 -16.45
CA LEU A 379 3.93 12.48 -17.76
C LEU A 379 5.19 13.35 -17.64
N THR A 380 5.10 14.48 -16.93
CA THR A 380 6.24 15.40 -16.71
C THR A 380 7.40 14.66 -16.02
N ASN A 381 7.11 13.86 -14.98
CA ASN A 381 8.13 13.13 -14.25
C ASN A 381 8.74 11.98 -15.06
N VAL A 382 7.96 11.32 -15.92
CA VAL A 382 8.49 10.33 -16.88
C VAL A 382 9.48 11.01 -17.84
N LEU A 383 9.10 12.12 -18.43
CA LEU A 383 9.97 12.84 -19.38
C LEU A 383 11.24 13.33 -18.72
N ARG A 384 11.14 13.94 -17.53
CA ARG A 384 12.28 14.41 -16.73
C ARG A 384 13.20 13.26 -16.28
N GLY A 385 12.64 12.17 -15.78
CA GLY A 385 13.42 11.04 -15.29
C GLY A 385 14.28 10.39 -16.37
N PHE A 386 13.74 10.26 -17.58
CA PHE A 386 14.50 9.72 -18.73
C PHE A 386 15.42 10.74 -19.42
N ALA A 387 15.29 12.04 -19.13
CA ALA A 387 16.22 13.07 -19.55
C ALA A 387 17.40 13.27 -18.58
N THR A 388 17.27 12.78 -17.34
CA THR A 388 18.31 12.87 -16.31
C THR A 388 19.28 11.70 -16.46
N GLU A 389 20.59 11.96 -16.43
CA GLU A 389 21.61 10.90 -16.41
C GLU A 389 21.43 9.99 -15.19
N GLN A 390 21.58 8.71 -15.41
CA GLN A 390 21.57 7.76 -14.30
C GLN A 390 22.76 8.05 -13.38
N PRO A 391 22.56 8.13 -12.05
CA PRO A 391 23.69 8.21 -11.13
C PRO A 391 24.63 7.04 -11.40
N SER A 392 25.94 7.34 -11.54
CA SER A 392 26.97 6.30 -11.62
C SER A 392 26.79 5.37 -10.40
N GLU A 393 26.94 4.06 -10.57
CA GLU A 393 26.70 3.03 -9.54
C GLU A 393 27.37 3.41 -8.20
N GLN A 394 26.60 4.04 -7.31
CA GLN A 394 27.01 4.42 -5.95
C GLN A 394 26.75 3.28 -4.96
#